data_ec2c705f6a63ca77e102a117e944fb47
#
_entry.id   ec2c705f6a63ca77e102a117e944fb47
#
_cell.length_a   1.000
_cell.length_b   1.000
_cell.length_c   1.000
_cell.angle_alpha   90.00
_cell.angle_beta   90.00
_cell.angle_gamma   90.00
#
_symmetry.space_group_name_H-M   'P 1'
#
loop_
_entity.id
_entity.type
_entity.pdbx_description
1 polymer ?
#
loop_
_entity_poly.entity_id
_entity_poly.type
_entity_poly.pdbx_seq_one_letter_code
_entity_poly.pdbx_strand_id
1 'polypeptide(L)'
;MARVLVPLAQGCEELEAATITDLLTRAGVEVVTAGLDDQPVKASKGLTLLPDTTLDAVVDESFDMIVLPGADYLDQDPRIHRLLQRLAGEGGYTAAICAAPKVLASAGLLEGRSATSYPGVLDGMDLPGVDVNLRPVIADGKVITSRGPGTAMDFALALIEALEGKAKRDEVEAGLVR
;
A
#
# COMPACT_ATOMS: atom_id res chain seq x y z
N MET A 1 7.19 17.09 6.38
CA MET A 1 7.40 15.62 6.52
C MET A 1 6.17 14.91 5.98
N ALA A 2 6.35 14.01 5.04
CA ALA A 2 5.25 13.19 4.52
C ALA A 2 4.74 12.23 5.58
N ARG A 3 3.45 11.94 5.56
CA ARG A 3 2.78 11.08 6.53
C ARG A 3 1.99 10.00 5.79
N VAL A 4 2.26 8.73 6.12
CA VAL A 4 1.72 7.56 5.41
C VAL A 4 0.98 6.66 6.37
N LEU A 5 -0.24 6.25 5.99
CA LEU A 5 -1.03 5.25 6.71
C LEU A 5 -0.83 3.88 6.07
N VAL A 6 -0.53 2.88 6.90
CA VAL A 6 -0.41 1.49 6.48
C VAL A 6 -1.40 0.64 7.31
N PRO A 7 -2.60 0.38 6.80
CA PRO A 7 -3.54 -0.50 7.48
C PRO A 7 -3.03 -1.94 7.50
N LEU A 8 -3.13 -2.61 8.64
CA LEU A 8 -2.71 -3.99 8.82
C LEU A 8 -3.93 -4.85 9.19
N ALA A 9 -4.32 -5.73 8.26
CA ALA A 9 -5.41 -6.68 8.49
C ALA A 9 -4.86 -8.04 8.93
N GLN A 10 -5.70 -8.84 9.58
CA GLN A 10 -5.37 -10.23 9.88
C GLN A 10 -5.02 -10.96 8.58
N GLY A 11 -3.95 -11.74 8.60
CA GLY A 11 -3.48 -12.46 7.43
C GLY A 11 -2.69 -11.63 6.42
N CYS A 12 -2.32 -10.38 6.74
CA CYS A 12 -1.49 -9.57 5.85
C CYS A 12 -0.12 -10.20 5.62
N GLU A 13 0.50 -9.87 4.48
CA GLU A 13 1.84 -10.36 4.16
C GLU A 13 2.90 -9.57 4.93
N GLU A 14 3.50 -10.19 5.95
CA GLU A 14 4.46 -9.53 6.83
C GLU A 14 5.72 -9.05 6.13
N LEU A 15 6.18 -9.77 5.10
CA LEU A 15 7.35 -9.34 4.33
C LEU A 15 7.07 -7.99 3.66
N GLU A 16 5.90 -7.84 3.09
CA GLU A 16 5.49 -6.59 2.43
C GLU A 16 5.27 -5.47 3.44
N ALA A 17 4.55 -5.76 4.53
CA ALA A 17 4.30 -4.76 5.57
C ALA A 17 5.60 -4.24 6.19
N ALA A 18 6.52 -5.14 6.53
CA ALA A 18 7.81 -4.76 7.11
C ALA A 18 8.68 -3.99 6.12
N THR A 19 8.74 -4.42 4.87
CA THR A 19 9.54 -3.75 3.84
C THR A 19 9.03 -2.32 3.60
N ILE A 20 7.73 -2.15 3.47
CA ILE A 20 7.11 -0.84 3.25
C ILE A 20 7.42 0.10 4.42
N THR A 21 7.15 -0.34 5.64
CA THR A 21 7.34 0.49 6.83
C THR A 21 8.81 0.81 7.07
N ASP A 22 9.70 -0.15 6.89
CA ASP A 22 11.15 0.02 7.04
C ASP A 22 11.70 1.05 6.07
N LEU A 23 11.46 0.86 4.77
CA LEU A 23 12.03 1.73 3.74
C LEU A 23 11.47 3.16 3.82
N LEU A 24 10.19 3.32 4.06
CA LEU A 24 9.59 4.65 4.23
C LEU A 24 10.19 5.37 5.45
N THR A 25 10.40 4.65 6.54
CA THR A 25 11.03 5.21 7.74
C THR A 25 12.47 5.64 7.47
N ARG A 26 13.23 4.86 6.70
CA ARG A 26 14.59 5.23 6.25
C ARG A 26 14.60 6.54 5.47
N ALA A 27 13.53 6.81 4.74
CA ALA A 27 13.40 8.05 3.96
C ALA A 27 12.96 9.28 4.79
N GLY A 28 12.76 9.12 6.09
CA GLY A 28 12.29 10.20 6.96
C GLY A 28 10.78 10.43 6.91
N VAL A 29 10.03 9.49 6.35
CA VAL A 29 8.56 9.55 6.29
C VAL A 29 7.98 9.11 7.63
N GLU A 30 6.95 9.81 8.11
CA GLU A 30 6.18 9.37 9.28
C GLU A 30 5.22 8.25 8.85
N VAL A 31 5.47 7.05 9.36
CA VAL A 31 4.64 5.87 9.05
C VAL A 31 3.75 5.55 10.25
N VAL A 32 2.46 5.45 10.01
CA VAL A 32 1.47 5.05 11.03
C VAL A 32 0.88 3.72 10.59
N THR A 33 1.10 2.67 11.37
CA THR A 33 0.44 1.39 11.16
C THR A 33 -0.85 1.34 11.99
N ALA A 34 -1.95 0.89 11.37
CA ALA A 34 -3.25 0.85 12.04
C ALA A 34 -3.92 -0.51 11.83
N GLY A 35 -4.25 -1.17 12.93
CA GLY A 35 -5.05 -2.40 12.89
C GLY A 35 -6.53 -2.07 12.62
N LEU A 36 -7.27 -3.05 12.08
CA LEU A 36 -8.72 -2.87 11.86
C LEU A 36 -9.48 -2.89 13.18
N ASP A 37 -8.90 -3.48 14.21
CA ASP A 37 -9.39 -3.48 15.60
C ASP A 37 -8.20 -3.27 16.56
N ASP A 38 -8.42 -3.50 17.85
CA ASP A 38 -7.39 -3.33 18.89
C ASP A 38 -6.54 -4.58 19.15
N GLN A 39 -6.72 -5.64 18.37
CA GLN A 39 -6.00 -6.90 18.56
C GLN A 39 -4.65 -6.90 17.83
N PRO A 40 -3.66 -7.67 18.32
CA PRO A 40 -2.47 -7.97 17.54
C PRO A 40 -2.83 -8.61 16.20
N VAL A 41 -2.03 -8.33 15.17
CA VAL A 41 -2.25 -8.86 13.82
C VAL A 41 -1.42 -10.11 13.61
N LYS A 42 -2.07 -11.23 13.32
CA LYS A 42 -1.42 -12.46 12.91
C LYS A 42 -1.23 -12.42 11.40
N ALA A 43 0.01 -12.31 10.98
CA ALA A 43 0.34 -12.21 9.55
C ALA A 43 0.28 -13.58 8.85
N SER A 44 0.34 -13.59 7.53
CA SER A 44 0.08 -14.78 6.70
C SER A 44 1.08 -15.91 6.92
N LYS A 45 2.31 -15.59 7.31
CA LYS A 45 3.38 -16.60 7.55
C LYS A 45 3.66 -16.79 9.03
N GLY A 46 2.80 -16.28 9.90
CA GLY A 46 2.81 -16.58 11.31
C GLY A 46 3.43 -15.55 12.24
N LEU A 47 4.03 -14.48 11.70
CA LEU A 47 4.55 -13.40 12.53
C LEU A 47 3.40 -12.63 13.16
N THR A 48 3.52 -12.27 14.43
CA THR A 48 2.55 -11.40 15.09
C THR A 48 3.04 -9.97 15.05
N LEU A 49 2.21 -9.07 14.53
CA LEU A 49 2.50 -7.65 14.42
C LEU A 49 1.65 -6.87 15.41
N LEU A 50 2.23 -5.85 15.99
CA LEU A 50 1.52 -4.94 16.88
C LEU A 50 1.42 -3.58 16.19
N PRO A 51 0.24 -3.20 15.66
CA PRO A 51 0.08 -1.89 15.03
C PRO A 51 0.27 -0.75 16.03
N ASP A 52 0.65 0.43 15.53
CA ASP A 52 0.80 1.63 16.38
C ASP A 52 -0.51 2.06 17.00
N THR A 53 -1.62 1.89 16.26
CA THR A 53 -2.94 2.37 16.65
C THR A 53 -4.03 1.55 15.96
N THR A 54 -5.29 1.95 16.14
CA THR A 54 -6.44 1.38 15.42
C THR A 54 -6.87 2.28 14.28
N LEU A 55 -7.53 1.71 13.29
CA LEU A 55 -8.05 2.47 12.16
C LEU A 55 -9.05 3.54 12.61
N ASP A 56 -9.93 3.22 13.57
CA ASP A 56 -10.90 4.17 14.10
C ASP A 56 -10.24 5.40 14.74
N ALA A 57 -9.08 5.22 15.35
CA ALA A 57 -8.36 6.33 16.00
C ALA A 57 -7.78 7.33 14.99
N VAL A 58 -7.56 6.93 13.74
CA VAL A 58 -6.90 7.77 12.72
C VAL A 58 -7.78 8.05 11.49
N VAL A 59 -9.02 7.56 11.49
CA VAL A 59 -9.90 7.63 10.32
C VAL A 59 -10.19 9.07 9.86
N ASP A 60 -10.10 10.05 10.76
CA ASP A 60 -10.33 11.46 10.45
C ASP A 60 -9.03 12.26 10.30
N GLU A 61 -7.87 11.62 10.43
CA GLU A 61 -6.58 12.30 10.28
C GLU A 61 -6.19 12.44 8.81
N SER A 62 -5.30 13.39 8.53
CA SER A 62 -4.79 13.64 7.19
C SER A 62 -3.51 12.84 6.92
N PHE A 63 -3.41 12.25 5.72
CA PHE A 63 -2.24 11.54 5.25
C PHE A 63 -1.91 11.96 3.82
N ASP A 64 -0.64 11.83 3.45
CA ASP A 64 -0.19 12.07 2.08
C ASP A 64 -0.36 10.84 1.20
N MET A 65 -0.37 9.66 1.83
CA MET A 65 -0.48 8.38 1.14
C MET A 65 -1.10 7.33 2.07
N ILE A 66 -1.88 6.43 1.47
CA ILE A 66 -2.31 5.17 2.11
C ILE A 66 -1.71 4.02 1.31
N VAL A 67 -1.02 3.10 1.99
CA VAL A 67 -0.41 1.93 1.37
C VAL A 67 -1.01 0.66 1.96
N LEU A 68 -1.49 -0.21 1.09
CA LEU A 68 -2.11 -1.47 1.47
C LEU A 68 -1.15 -2.64 1.20
N PRO A 69 -0.56 -3.27 2.24
CA PRO A 69 0.11 -4.56 2.09
C PRO A 69 -0.89 -5.63 1.67
N GLY A 70 -0.40 -6.70 1.05
CA GLY A 70 -1.27 -7.79 0.60
C GLY A 70 -2.08 -8.38 1.74
N ALA A 71 -3.41 -8.34 1.60
CA ALA A 71 -4.35 -8.94 2.53
C ALA A 71 -5.74 -9.00 1.88
N ASP A 72 -6.43 -10.12 2.07
CA ASP A 72 -7.77 -10.30 1.51
C ASP A 72 -8.84 -9.54 2.29
N TYR A 73 -8.67 -9.43 3.61
CA TYR A 73 -9.70 -8.88 4.49
C TYR A 73 -9.89 -7.36 4.39
N LEU A 74 -8.91 -6.64 3.82
CA LEU A 74 -9.03 -5.19 3.64
C LEU A 74 -10.21 -4.79 2.75
N ASP A 75 -10.51 -5.59 1.74
CA ASP A 75 -11.60 -5.31 0.80
C ASP A 75 -12.99 -5.40 1.42
N GLN A 76 -13.10 -6.07 2.57
CA GLN A 76 -14.37 -6.23 3.28
C GLN A 76 -14.66 -5.09 4.26
N ASP A 77 -13.71 -4.18 4.48
CA ASP A 77 -13.87 -3.11 5.45
C ASP A 77 -14.27 -1.79 4.76
N PRO A 78 -15.50 -1.31 4.99
CA PRO A 78 -15.97 -0.08 4.33
C PRO A 78 -15.19 1.17 4.75
N ARG A 79 -14.53 1.15 5.92
CA ARG A 79 -13.69 2.28 6.36
C ARG A 79 -12.49 2.45 5.43
N ILE A 80 -11.90 1.34 4.96
CA ILE A 80 -10.78 1.36 4.03
C ILE A 80 -11.20 1.99 2.71
N HIS A 81 -12.34 1.59 2.15
CA HIS A 81 -12.86 2.16 0.90
C HIS A 81 -13.09 3.66 1.04
N ARG A 82 -13.70 4.10 2.15
CA ARG A 82 -13.96 5.52 2.38
C ARG A 82 -12.68 6.33 2.52
N LEU A 83 -11.68 5.80 3.24
CA LEU A 83 -10.38 6.44 3.40
C LEU A 83 -9.65 6.60 2.07
N LEU A 84 -9.64 5.54 1.26
CA LEU A 84 -9.03 5.56 -0.06
C LEU A 84 -9.69 6.60 -0.97
N GLN A 85 -11.02 6.59 -1.01
CA GLN A 85 -11.78 7.53 -1.84
C GLN A 85 -11.60 8.98 -1.39
N ARG A 86 -11.61 9.22 -0.07
CA ARG A 86 -11.36 10.55 0.49
C ARG A 86 -9.97 11.05 0.11
N LEU A 87 -8.94 10.24 0.35
CA LEU A 87 -7.57 10.64 0.05
C LEU A 87 -7.35 10.89 -1.43
N ALA A 88 -7.89 10.04 -2.29
CA ALA A 88 -7.82 10.23 -3.74
C ALA A 88 -8.50 11.53 -4.16
N GLY A 89 -9.66 11.84 -3.58
CA GLY A 89 -10.39 13.10 -3.84
C GLY A 89 -9.64 14.34 -3.35
N GLU A 90 -8.79 14.19 -2.35
CA GLU A 90 -7.94 15.27 -1.82
C GLU A 90 -6.59 15.38 -2.55
N GLY A 91 -6.35 14.57 -3.57
CA GLY A 91 -5.11 14.59 -4.35
C GLY A 91 -3.95 13.81 -3.71
N GLY A 92 -4.23 12.94 -2.75
CA GLY A 92 -3.23 12.09 -2.13
C GLY A 92 -2.95 10.82 -2.94
N TYR A 93 -1.91 10.10 -2.54
CA TYR A 93 -1.52 8.83 -3.16
C TYR A 93 -2.27 7.65 -2.54
N THR A 94 -2.71 6.73 -3.39
CA THR A 94 -3.21 5.42 -2.97
C THR A 94 -2.33 4.34 -3.60
N ALA A 95 -1.88 3.40 -2.78
CA ALA A 95 -0.94 2.37 -3.23
C ALA A 95 -1.28 1.01 -2.64
N ALA A 96 -1.01 -0.04 -3.40
CA ALA A 96 -1.34 -1.41 -2.98
C ALA A 96 -0.44 -2.42 -3.67
N ILE A 97 -0.14 -3.52 -2.98
CA ILE A 97 0.73 -4.58 -3.49
C ILE A 97 0.07 -5.96 -3.32
N CYS A 98 0.43 -6.89 -4.18
CA CYS A 98 0.06 -8.31 -4.09
C CYS A 98 -1.46 -8.53 -4.31
N ALA A 99 -2.18 -8.96 -3.28
CA ALA A 99 -3.63 -9.13 -3.35
C ALA A 99 -4.40 -7.81 -3.14
N ALA A 100 -3.76 -6.80 -2.59
CA ALA A 100 -4.43 -5.56 -2.20
C ALA A 100 -4.85 -4.62 -3.35
N PRO A 101 -4.26 -4.66 -4.55
CA PRO A 101 -4.77 -3.83 -5.67
C PRO A 101 -6.24 -4.05 -5.98
N LYS A 102 -6.81 -5.22 -5.67
CA LYS A 102 -8.25 -5.43 -5.82
C LYS A 102 -9.09 -4.47 -4.97
N VAL A 103 -8.55 -4.03 -3.84
CA VAL A 103 -9.23 -3.06 -2.96
C VAL A 103 -9.33 -1.70 -3.65
N LEU A 104 -8.26 -1.29 -4.34
CA LEU A 104 -8.29 -0.07 -5.16
C LEU A 104 -9.29 -0.19 -6.29
N ALA A 105 -9.36 -1.36 -6.94
CA ALA A 105 -10.35 -1.64 -8.00
C ALA A 105 -11.77 -1.53 -7.44
N SER A 106 -12.04 -2.18 -6.30
CA SER A 106 -13.36 -2.16 -5.66
C SER A 106 -13.77 -0.75 -5.21
N ALA A 107 -12.80 0.07 -4.84
CA ALA A 107 -13.03 1.48 -4.46
C ALA A 107 -13.19 2.41 -5.66
N GLY A 108 -13.08 1.90 -6.90
CA GLY A 108 -13.23 2.68 -8.12
C GLY A 108 -12.02 3.52 -8.49
N LEU A 109 -10.83 3.23 -7.95
CA LEU A 109 -9.64 4.06 -8.11
C LEU A 109 -8.75 3.64 -9.28
N LEU A 110 -9.02 2.52 -9.94
CA LEU A 110 -8.22 2.03 -11.07
C LEU A 110 -8.79 2.40 -12.44
N GLU A 111 -9.98 2.95 -12.51
CA GLU A 111 -10.65 3.31 -13.75
C GLU A 111 -9.78 4.25 -14.61
N GLY A 112 -9.55 3.84 -15.87
CA GLY A 112 -8.72 4.61 -16.80
C GLY A 112 -7.22 4.54 -16.53
N ARG A 113 -6.76 3.63 -15.67
CA ARG A 113 -5.36 3.53 -15.27
C ARG A 113 -4.73 2.20 -15.64
N SER A 114 -3.40 2.20 -15.69
CA SER A 114 -2.59 0.97 -15.72
C SER A 114 -2.33 0.50 -14.29
N ALA A 115 -2.41 -0.80 -14.05
CA ALA A 115 -2.19 -1.38 -12.73
C ALA A 115 -1.64 -2.81 -12.81
N THR A 116 -1.05 -3.25 -11.73
CA THR A 116 -0.57 -4.62 -11.57
C THR A 116 -0.96 -5.18 -10.20
N SER A 117 -0.81 -6.49 -10.04
CA SER A 117 -1.14 -7.19 -8.80
C SER A 117 -0.42 -8.53 -8.74
N TYR A 118 -0.67 -9.28 -7.69
CA TYR A 118 -0.31 -10.70 -7.67
C TYR A 118 -1.04 -11.41 -8.82
N PRO A 119 -0.37 -12.37 -9.50
CA PRO A 119 -0.98 -13.09 -10.61
C PRO A 119 -2.34 -13.69 -10.24
N GLY A 120 -3.34 -13.45 -11.10
CA GLY A 120 -4.70 -13.93 -10.89
C GLY A 120 -5.62 -12.99 -10.11
N VAL A 121 -5.10 -11.92 -9.51
CA VAL A 121 -5.93 -10.99 -8.72
C VAL A 121 -6.67 -10.01 -9.63
N LEU A 122 -5.98 -9.02 -10.20
CA LEU A 122 -6.64 -8.07 -11.11
C LEU A 122 -7.03 -8.71 -12.44
N ASP A 123 -6.18 -9.56 -12.99
CA ASP A 123 -6.46 -10.26 -14.24
C ASP A 123 -7.59 -11.30 -14.10
N GLY A 124 -7.96 -11.68 -12.88
CA GLY A 124 -9.13 -12.49 -12.59
C GLY A 124 -10.41 -11.70 -12.40
N MET A 125 -10.37 -10.36 -12.44
CA MET A 125 -11.52 -9.48 -12.30
C MET A 125 -11.97 -8.93 -13.65
N ASP A 126 -13.26 -8.60 -13.77
CA ASP A 126 -13.79 -7.91 -14.94
C ASP A 126 -13.59 -6.39 -14.76
N LEU A 127 -12.53 -5.87 -15.36
CA LEU A 127 -12.12 -4.46 -15.21
C LEU A 127 -11.90 -3.83 -16.60
N PRO A 128 -12.99 -3.56 -17.37
CA PRO A 128 -12.86 -3.14 -18.77
C PRO A 128 -12.15 -1.80 -18.98
N GLY A 129 -12.13 -0.92 -17.97
CA GLY A 129 -11.46 0.38 -18.05
C GLY A 129 -10.05 0.39 -17.48
N VAL A 130 -9.46 -0.77 -17.16
CA VAL A 130 -8.18 -0.88 -16.49
C VAL A 130 -7.18 -1.64 -17.36
N ASP A 131 -5.99 -1.06 -17.59
CA ASP A 131 -4.90 -1.74 -18.26
C ASP A 131 -4.10 -2.56 -17.23
N VAL A 132 -4.43 -3.84 -17.11
CA VAL A 132 -3.73 -4.76 -16.21
C VAL A 132 -2.52 -5.34 -16.92
N ASN A 133 -1.31 -5.15 -16.38
CA ASN A 133 -0.09 -5.67 -16.99
C ASN A 133 0.88 -6.23 -15.94
N LEU A 134 1.98 -6.80 -16.40
CA LEU A 134 2.87 -7.64 -15.59
C LEU A 134 4.11 -6.92 -15.06
N ARG A 135 4.22 -5.60 -15.20
CA ARG A 135 5.39 -4.88 -14.70
C ARG A 135 5.49 -5.01 -13.18
N PRO A 136 6.70 -5.06 -12.61
CA PRO A 136 6.89 -5.22 -11.17
C PRO A 136 6.25 -4.12 -10.33
N VAL A 137 6.31 -2.86 -10.81
CA VAL A 137 5.70 -1.69 -10.18
C VAL A 137 5.11 -0.82 -11.27
N ILE A 138 3.90 -0.34 -11.05
CA ILE A 138 3.25 0.63 -11.93
C ILE A 138 2.85 1.84 -11.11
N ALA A 139 3.39 3.01 -11.49
CA ALA A 139 2.97 4.30 -10.95
C ALA A 139 2.21 5.03 -12.06
N ASP A 140 0.90 5.17 -11.89
CA ASP A 140 0.03 5.86 -12.83
C ASP A 140 -0.67 7.01 -12.09
N GLY A 141 -0.15 8.23 -12.27
CA GLY A 141 -0.61 9.38 -11.51
C GLY A 141 -0.39 9.18 -10.01
N LYS A 142 -1.46 9.28 -9.25
CA LYS A 142 -1.44 9.11 -7.79
C LYS A 142 -1.77 7.70 -7.34
N VAL A 143 -1.72 6.71 -8.24
CA VAL A 143 -1.99 5.30 -7.93
C VAL A 143 -0.74 4.48 -8.23
N ILE A 144 -0.24 3.76 -7.22
CA ILE A 144 0.96 2.93 -7.34
C ILE A 144 0.63 1.49 -6.94
N THR A 145 0.89 0.55 -7.82
CA THR A 145 0.62 -0.87 -7.59
C THR A 145 1.85 -1.73 -7.84
N SER A 146 1.91 -2.91 -7.21
CA SER A 146 3.01 -3.84 -7.35
C SER A 146 2.55 -5.29 -7.20
N ARG A 147 3.42 -6.25 -7.54
CA ARG A 147 3.02 -7.63 -7.77
C ARG A 147 3.03 -8.53 -6.55
N GLY A 148 4.01 -8.40 -5.68
CA GLY A 148 4.08 -9.34 -4.56
C GLY A 148 5.34 -9.23 -3.72
N PRO A 149 5.62 -10.23 -2.87
CA PRO A 149 6.74 -10.17 -1.93
C PRO A 149 8.08 -9.89 -2.63
N GLY A 150 8.31 -10.49 -3.79
CA GLY A 150 9.57 -10.31 -4.53
C GLY A 150 9.78 -8.91 -5.13
N THR A 151 8.73 -8.10 -5.22
CA THR A 151 8.81 -6.72 -5.73
C THR A 151 8.63 -5.68 -4.62
N ALA A 152 8.57 -6.09 -3.36
CA ALA A 152 8.26 -5.19 -2.24
C ALA A 152 9.27 -4.05 -2.08
N MET A 153 10.58 -4.32 -2.24
CA MET A 153 11.59 -3.26 -2.16
C MET A 153 11.47 -2.27 -3.31
N ASP A 154 11.27 -2.75 -4.53
CA ASP A 154 11.06 -1.87 -5.68
C ASP A 154 9.80 -1.00 -5.50
N PHE A 155 8.75 -1.61 -4.97
CA PHE A 155 7.51 -0.90 -4.64
C PHE A 155 7.75 0.21 -3.61
N ALA A 156 8.39 -0.13 -2.47
CA ALA A 156 8.68 0.85 -1.42
C ALA A 156 9.57 1.99 -1.93
N LEU A 157 10.55 1.69 -2.77
CA LEU A 157 11.41 2.71 -3.39
C LEU A 157 10.59 3.64 -4.31
N ALA A 158 9.64 3.10 -5.06
CA ALA A 158 8.74 3.91 -5.88
C ALA A 158 7.86 4.84 -5.03
N LEU A 159 7.40 4.36 -3.86
CA LEU A 159 6.64 5.19 -2.92
C LEU A 159 7.50 6.35 -2.39
N ILE A 160 8.76 6.08 -2.06
CA ILE A 160 9.70 7.11 -1.61
C ILE A 160 9.92 8.15 -2.71
N GLU A 161 10.13 7.72 -3.95
CA GLU A 161 10.30 8.63 -5.08
C GLU A 161 9.10 9.55 -5.27
N ALA A 162 7.90 9.00 -5.14
CA ALA A 162 6.66 9.77 -5.25
C ALA A 162 6.53 10.84 -4.15
N LEU A 163 6.92 10.51 -2.92
CA LEU A 163 6.76 11.39 -1.76
C LEU A 163 7.92 12.36 -1.56
N GLU A 164 9.16 11.90 -1.80
CA GLU A 164 10.38 12.60 -1.40
C GLU A 164 11.34 12.88 -2.55
N GLY A 165 11.07 12.37 -3.75
CA GLY A 165 11.89 12.58 -4.92
C GLY A 165 12.97 11.53 -5.14
N LYS A 166 13.56 11.55 -6.34
CA LYS A 166 14.54 10.56 -6.79
C LYS A 166 15.81 10.54 -5.96
N ALA A 167 16.30 11.71 -5.51
CA ALA A 167 17.53 11.78 -4.72
C ALA A 167 17.39 11.01 -3.39
N LYS A 168 16.26 11.16 -2.71
CA LYS A 168 15.99 10.44 -1.46
C LYS A 168 15.82 8.95 -1.72
N ARG A 169 15.13 8.58 -2.79
CA ARG A 169 15.02 7.19 -3.19
C ARG A 169 16.40 6.55 -3.40
N ASP A 170 17.28 7.21 -4.14
CA ASP A 170 18.61 6.70 -4.45
C ASP A 170 19.47 6.57 -3.17
N GLU A 171 19.35 7.53 -2.25
CA GLU A 171 20.02 7.48 -0.94
C GLU A 171 19.58 6.27 -0.13
N VAL A 172 18.29 6.01 -0.04
CA VAL A 172 17.76 4.85 0.69
C VAL A 172 18.20 3.55 0.03
N GLU A 173 18.10 3.47 -1.30
CA GLU A 173 18.51 2.27 -2.04
C GLU A 173 19.98 1.93 -1.81
N ALA A 174 20.86 2.92 -1.81
CA ALA A 174 22.28 2.71 -1.54
C ALA A 174 22.50 2.08 -0.16
N GLY A 175 21.73 2.45 0.83
CA GLY A 175 21.81 1.90 2.20
C GLY A 175 21.30 0.47 2.32
N LEU A 176 20.55 -0.03 1.35
CA LEU A 176 20.04 -1.41 1.35
C LEU A 176 21.09 -2.44 0.90
N VAL A 177 22.16 -1.99 0.28
CA VAL A 177 23.27 -2.85 -0.18
C VAL A 177 22.77 -3.97 -1.12
N ARG A 178 22.02 -3.61 -2.13
CA ARG A 178 21.49 -4.58 -3.10
C ARG A 178 21.96 -4.31 -4.53
#